data_046bc92842883e942b7b3e6dbc527c3a
#
_entry.id   046bc92842883e942b7b3e6dbc527c3a
#
_cell.length_a   1.000
_cell.length_b   1.000
_cell.length_c   1.000
_cell.angle_alpha   90.00
_cell.angle_beta   90.00
_cell.angle_gamma   90.00
#
_symmetry.space_group_name_H-M   'P 1'
#
loop_
_entity.id
_entity.type
_entity.pdbx_description
1 polymer ?
#
loop_
_entity_poly.entity_id
_entity_poly.type
_entity_poly.pdbx_seq_one_letter_code
_entity_poly.pdbx_strand_id
1 'polypeptide(L)'
;MSSLKLNKNSVRAAIATIGVLGGFVSGYGVLVPYYIEKYSLDLAIGGRIFALTGLSGIVGVFIATYFVDKIRGALAGSIGTVLVGIGIGLLVIAPSWNFVLFGVVIIGVSFGIVQVAIGQLVVDVGGIEASRRANKNNIGFATASILVPSLFGLTLLNYYAGVLSLFIVLAFIIAAVFYSNTEGQLLHKPEESHKKSNHKSSITFLLLGISAYVGLEASATGWIPSYLLAKGWSTSKASLGLSVFFISLLAIRLVLLKYIDRLNFGLVTLLSVLCLIPALFLLYATDLYWLAIILLGASGGPVFSMAFAWVVKISPGNARITGFIFFSSISGSMIFPYLIGIYMNKLGAEFAPLLMMIPSGLALVFFLAGYRSTIQQLSI
;
A
#
# COMPACT_ATOMS: atom_id res chain seq x y z
N MET A 1 2.79 -2.02 37.57
CA MET A 1 3.19 -1.52 36.25
C MET A 1 2.10 -0.58 35.74
N SER A 2 2.30 0.72 35.78
CA SER A 2 1.33 1.70 35.29
C SER A 2 1.22 1.54 33.77
N SER A 3 0.04 1.17 33.29
CA SER A 3 -0.28 1.18 31.86
C SER A 3 -0.12 2.62 31.36
N LEU A 4 0.98 2.91 30.68
CA LEU A 4 1.18 4.17 29.98
C LEU A 4 0.05 4.32 28.96
N LYS A 5 -0.97 5.09 29.32
CA LYS A 5 -2.07 5.42 28.40
C LYS A 5 -1.49 6.24 27.25
N LEU A 6 -1.42 5.66 26.06
CA LEU A 6 -1.11 6.41 24.87
C LEU A 6 -2.04 7.61 24.75
N ASN A 7 -1.46 8.78 24.50
CA ASN A 7 -2.23 9.98 24.27
C ASN A 7 -3.13 9.80 23.04
N LYS A 8 -4.42 10.04 23.18
CA LYS A 8 -5.42 9.95 22.10
C LYS A 8 -5.00 10.75 20.86
N ASN A 9 -4.26 11.84 21.05
CA ASN A 9 -3.79 12.70 19.96
C ASN A 9 -2.69 12.03 19.12
N SER A 10 -1.78 11.24 19.72
CA SER A 10 -0.78 10.46 18.96
C SER A 10 -1.44 9.42 18.06
N VAL A 11 -2.51 8.77 18.53
CA VAL A 11 -3.28 7.83 17.70
C VAL A 11 -4.00 8.53 16.54
N ARG A 12 -4.60 9.71 16.81
CA ARG A 12 -5.24 10.52 15.76
C ARG A 12 -4.22 10.99 14.72
N ALA A 13 -3.05 11.46 15.18
CA ALA A 13 -1.95 11.85 14.30
C ALA A 13 -1.46 10.66 13.45
N ALA A 14 -1.34 9.46 14.02
CA ALA A 14 -0.98 8.26 13.28
C ALA A 14 -1.96 7.95 12.15
N ILE A 15 -3.27 7.98 12.44
CA ILE A 15 -4.33 7.76 11.45
C ILE A 15 -4.28 8.83 10.34
N ALA A 16 -4.08 10.09 10.72
CA ALA A 16 -4.00 11.20 9.77
C ALA A 16 -2.75 11.10 8.88
N THR A 17 -1.59 10.72 9.45
CA THR A 17 -0.35 10.49 8.68
C THR A 17 -0.53 9.38 7.64
N ILE A 18 -1.07 8.24 8.06
CA ILE A 18 -1.36 7.13 7.13
C ILE A 18 -2.36 7.56 6.06
N GLY A 19 -3.35 8.39 6.42
CA GLY A 19 -4.28 8.97 5.46
C GLY A 19 -3.58 9.87 4.44
N VAL A 20 -2.79 10.85 4.88
CA VAL A 20 -2.05 11.74 3.97
C VAL A 20 -1.10 10.96 3.07
N LEU A 21 -0.29 10.07 3.67
CA LEU A 21 0.72 9.30 2.95
C LEU A 21 0.09 8.28 1.99
N GLY A 22 -0.88 7.53 2.48
CA GLY A 22 -1.58 6.51 1.71
C GLY A 22 -2.39 7.11 0.56
N GLY A 23 -3.10 8.21 0.83
CA GLY A 23 -3.83 8.95 -0.19
C GLY A 23 -2.90 9.51 -1.26
N PHE A 24 -1.77 10.12 -0.86
CA PHE A 24 -0.80 10.65 -1.81
C PHE A 24 -0.21 9.55 -2.71
N VAL A 25 0.23 8.43 -2.13
CA VAL A 25 0.78 7.29 -2.89
C VAL A 25 -0.28 6.66 -3.79
N SER A 26 -1.53 6.54 -3.33
CA SER A 26 -2.65 6.08 -4.16
C SER A 26 -2.95 7.04 -5.32
N GLY A 27 -2.63 8.33 -5.16
CA GLY A 27 -2.72 9.35 -6.20
C GLY A 27 -1.65 9.25 -7.29
N TYR A 28 -0.62 8.41 -7.15
CA TYR A 28 0.41 8.25 -8.19
C TYR A 28 -0.16 7.82 -9.54
N GLY A 29 -1.25 7.04 -9.55
CA GLY A 29 -1.93 6.68 -10.79
C GLY A 29 -2.43 7.88 -11.60
N VAL A 30 -2.70 9.01 -10.94
CA VAL A 30 -3.10 10.27 -11.59
C VAL A 30 -1.90 11.20 -11.80
N LEU A 31 -0.94 11.20 -10.86
CA LEU A 31 0.29 12.00 -10.97
C LEU A 31 1.22 11.53 -12.08
N VAL A 32 1.34 10.20 -12.29
CA VAL A 32 2.26 9.65 -13.31
C VAL A 32 1.87 10.12 -14.72
N PRO A 33 0.63 9.98 -15.20
CA PRO A 33 0.23 10.55 -16.51
C PRO A 33 0.48 12.05 -16.60
N TYR A 34 0.17 12.81 -15.53
CA TYR A 34 0.45 14.25 -15.50
C TYR A 34 1.94 14.56 -15.69
N TYR A 35 2.84 13.82 -15.05
CA TYR A 35 4.30 14.03 -15.21
C TYR A 35 4.80 13.56 -16.56
N ILE A 36 4.25 12.48 -17.12
CA ILE A 36 4.57 12.00 -18.46
C ILE A 36 4.29 13.10 -19.47
N GLU A 37 3.13 13.74 -19.40
CA GLU A 37 2.76 14.85 -20.25
C GLU A 37 3.65 16.08 -19.99
N LYS A 38 3.78 16.51 -18.73
CA LYS A 38 4.53 17.72 -18.34
C LYS A 38 6.00 17.69 -18.75
N TYR A 39 6.65 16.54 -18.64
CA TYR A 39 8.09 16.40 -18.91
C TYR A 39 8.38 15.61 -20.20
N SER A 40 7.36 15.34 -21.02
CA SER A 40 7.49 14.57 -22.28
C SER A 40 8.23 13.24 -22.10
N LEU A 41 7.80 12.46 -21.11
CA LEU A 41 8.41 11.19 -20.74
C LEU A 41 7.70 10.02 -21.45
N ASP A 42 8.37 8.88 -21.52
CA ASP A 42 7.73 7.61 -21.80
C ASP A 42 7.17 6.93 -20.54
N LEU A 43 6.32 5.90 -20.75
CA LEU A 43 5.71 5.15 -19.63
C LEU A 43 6.74 4.43 -18.76
N ALA A 44 7.83 3.94 -19.35
CA ALA A 44 8.90 3.26 -18.62
C ALA A 44 9.64 4.22 -17.69
N ILE A 45 9.90 5.45 -18.14
CA ILE A 45 10.52 6.49 -17.31
C ILE A 45 9.56 6.96 -16.22
N GLY A 46 8.29 7.19 -16.56
CA GLY A 46 7.24 7.52 -15.58
C GLY A 46 7.10 6.44 -14.49
N GLY A 47 7.21 5.17 -14.85
CA GLY A 47 7.14 4.04 -13.95
C GLY A 47 8.25 3.95 -12.88
N ARG A 48 9.37 4.69 -13.05
CA ARG A 48 10.45 4.76 -12.04
C ARG A 48 9.97 5.27 -10.69
N ILE A 49 8.88 6.02 -10.66
CA ILE A 49 8.28 6.50 -9.40
C ILE A 49 7.94 5.34 -8.46
N PHE A 50 7.39 4.24 -8.97
CA PHE A 50 7.03 3.06 -8.16
C PHE A 50 8.27 2.34 -7.64
N ALA A 51 9.27 2.13 -8.51
CA ALA A 51 10.51 1.48 -8.13
C ALA A 51 11.26 2.26 -7.04
N LEU A 52 11.39 3.58 -7.22
CA LEU A 52 12.10 4.43 -6.27
C LEU A 52 11.34 4.60 -4.96
N THR A 53 10.01 4.73 -4.98
CA THR A 53 9.20 4.76 -3.75
C THR A 53 9.39 3.48 -2.92
N GLY A 54 9.35 2.32 -3.56
CA GLY A 54 9.54 1.03 -2.86
C GLY A 54 10.96 0.86 -2.33
N LEU A 55 11.98 1.10 -3.17
CA LEU A 55 13.38 0.97 -2.78
C LEU A 55 13.73 1.90 -1.62
N SER A 56 13.36 3.16 -1.71
CA SER A 56 13.59 4.13 -0.65
C SER A 56 12.75 3.85 0.60
N GLY A 57 11.56 3.27 0.43
CA GLY A 57 10.73 2.79 1.54
C GLY A 57 11.42 1.68 2.34
N ILE A 58 12.08 0.73 1.67
CA ILE A 58 12.90 -0.30 2.33
C ILE A 58 14.03 0.36 3.13
N VAL A 59 14.73 1.35 2.55
CA VAL A 59 15.77 2.10 3.27
C VAL A 59 15.18 2.79 4.50
N GLY A 60 14.01 3.41 4.38
CA GLY A 60 13.30 4.03 5.51
C GLY A 60 12.96 3.05 6.63
N VAL A 61 12.52 1.83 6.29
CA VAL A 61 12.28 0.75 7.26
C VAL A 61 13.57 0.37 7.99
N PHE A 62 14.69 0.21 7.28
CA PHE A 62 15.98 -0.10 7.90
C PHE A 62 16.45 1.01 8.84
N ILE A 63 16.37 2.27 8.41
CA ILE A 63 16.70 3.44 9.25
C ILE A 63 15.86 3.44 10.53
N ALA A 64 14.54 3.32 10.39
CA ALA A 64 13.65 3.33 11.55
C ALA A 64 13.92 2.15 12.50
N THR A 65 14.14 0.95 11.96
CA THR A 65 14.43 -0.24 12.76
C THR A 65 15.77 -0.14 13.50
N TYR A 66 16.77 0.48 12.89
CA TYR A 66 18.08 0.70 13.53
C TYR A 66 17.98 1.67 14.71
N PHE A 67 17.15 2.71 14.58
CA PHE A 67 16.98 3.73 15.61
C PHE A 67 15.82 3.44 16.57
N VAL A 68 15.11 2.33 16.40
CA VAL A 68 13.90 1.98 17.14
C VAL A 68 14.07 2.01 18.65
N ASP A 69 15.23 1.58 19.15
CA ASP A 69 15.52 1.55 20.58
C ASP A 69 15.96 2.93 21.14
N LYS A 70 16.20 3.90 20.27
CA LYS A 70 16.77 5.22 20.61
C LYS A 70 15.79 6.38 20.45
N ILE A 71 14.78 6.19 19.60
CA ILE A 71 13.82 7.25 19.22
C ILE A 71 12.42 6.85 19.67
N ARG A 72 11.72 7.76 20.32
CA ARG A 72 10.32 7.57 20.72
C ARG A 72 9.43 7.45 19.47
N GLY A 73 8.42 6.56 19.47
CA GLY A 73 7.55 6.33 18.33
C GLY A 73 6.85 7.57 17.80
N ALA A 74 6.40 8.45 18.71
CA ALA A 74 5.80 9.71 18.31
C ALA A 74 6.83 10.65 17.63
N LEU A 75 8.09 10.68 18.08
CA LEU A 75 9.15 11.47 17.44
C LEU A 75 9.50 10.89 16.06
N ALA A 76 9.62 9.58 15.93
CA ALA A 76 9.83 8.94 14.63
C ALA A 76 8.67 9.22 13.66
N GLY A 77 7.42 9.16 14.15
CA GLY A 77 6.23 9.55 13.40
C GLY A 77 6.27 11.02 12.95
N SER A 78 6.69 11.93 13.86
CA SER A 78 6.87 13.36 13.53
C SER A 78 7.92 13.55 12.43
N ILE A 79 9.11 12.96 12.58
CA ILE A 79 10.20 13.05 11.59
C ILE A 79 9.73 12.52 10.24
N GLY A 80 9.12 11.32 10.22
CA GLY A 80 8.58 10.75 8.99
C GLY A 80 7.57 11.67 8.33
N THR A 81 6.64 12.26 9.10
CA THR A 81 5.60 13.13 8.54
C THR A 81 6.18 14.46 8.02
N VAL A 82 7.21 15.02 8.67
CA VAL A 82 7.97 16.19 8.15
C VAL A 82 8.61 15.83 6.80
N LEU A 83 9.23 14.66 6.69
CA LEU A 83 9.85 14.22 5.44
C LEU A 83 8.81 14.05 4.31
N VAL A 84 7.56 13.63 4.60
CA VAL A 84 6.46 13.66 3.61
C VAL A 84 6.25 15.06 3.09
N GLY A 85 6.10 16.04 3.99
CA GLY A 85 5.90 17.44 3.62
C GLY A 85 7.05 17.99 2.76
N ILE A 86 8.31 17.71 3.14
CA ILE A 86 9.50 18.10 2.38
C ILE A 86 9.49 17.45 1.00
N GLY A 87 9.25 16.14 0.92
CA GLY A 87 9.21 15.42 -0.34
C GLY A 87 8.14 15.96 -1.30
N ILE A 88 6.92 16.20 -0.81
CA ILE A 88 5.85 16.82 -1.60
C ILE A 88 6.24 18.26 -1.99
N GLY A 89 6.86 19.03 -1.11
CA GLY A 89 7.36 20.36 -1.42
C GLY A 89 8.35 20.37 -2.59
N LEU A 90 9.24 19.39 -2.65
CA LEU A 90 10.15 19.21 -3.79
C LEU A 90 9.40 18.92 -5.10
N LEU A 91 8.29 18.18 -5.05
CA LEU A 91 7.46 17.96 -6.24
C LEU A 91 6.83 19.27 -6.74
N VAL A 92 6.40 20.15 -5.84
CA VAL A 92 5.80 21.45 -6.21
C VAL A 92 6.78 22.32 -7.00
N ILE A 93 8.01 22.41 -6.53
CA ILE A 93 9.05 23.28 -7.13
C ILE A 93 9.91 22.57 -8.17
N ALA A 94 9.60 21.33 -8.52
CA ALA A 94 10.43 20.50 -9.39
C ALA A 94 10.63 21.13 -10.79
N PRO A 95 11.86 21.50 -11.15
CA PRO A 95 12.17 22.04 -12.48
C PRO A 95 12.35 20.93 -13.53
N SER A 96 12.55 19.68 -13.09
CA SER A 96 12.83 18.54 -13.96
C SER A 96 12.33 17.24 -13.36
N TRP A 97 12.22 16.20 -14.22
CA TRP A 97 11.84 14.86 -13.79
C TRP A 97 12.77 14.27 -12.73
N ASN A 98 14.07 14.44 -12.86
CA ASN A 98 15.03 13.95 -11.85
C ASN A 98 14.81 14.59 -10.48
N PHE A 99 14.36 15.84 -10.46
CA PHE A 99 14.03 16.52 -9.22
C PHE A 99 12.73 15.98 -8.60
N VAL A 100 11.74 15.62 -9.41
CA VAL A 100 10.55 14.88 -8.96
C VAL A 100 10.96 13.56 -8.33
N LEU A 101 11.82 12.78 -8.98
CA LEU A 101 12.29 11.50 -8.46
C LEU A 101 13.04 11.66 -7.13
N PHE A 102 13.79 12.74 -6.95
CA PHE A 102 14.42 13.03 -5.65
C PHE A 102 13.38 13.27 -4.54
N GLY A 103 12.33 14.04 -4.80
CA GLY A 103 11.20 14.20 -3.88
C GLY A 103 10.50 12.87 -3.56
N VAL A 104 10.31 12.02 -4.58
CA VAL A 104 9.74 10.67 -4.43
C VAL A 104 10.59 9.77 -3.55
N VAL A 105 11.92 9.84 -3.64
CA VAL A 105 12.85 9.11 -2.76
C VAL A 105 12.65 9.54 -1.30
N ILE A 106 12.51 10.82 -1.03
CA ILE A 106 12.25 11.32 0.33
C ILE A 106 10.89 10.84 0.85
N ILE A 107 9.83 10.86 0.01
CA ILE A 107 8.52 10.34 0.36
C ILE A 107 8.59 8.84 0.66
N GLY A 108 9.33 8.07 -0.12
CA GLY A 108 9.51 6.65 0.12
C GLY A 108 10.25 6.34 1.43
N VAL A 109 11.35 7.02 1.72
CA VAL A 109 12.06 6.91 3.03
C VAL A 109 11.09 7.22 4.17
N SER A 110 10.34 8.31 4.04
CA SER A 110 9.31 8.69 4.99
C SER A 110 8.27 7.58 5.19
N PHE A 111 7.78 6.98 4.09
CA PHE A 111 6.82 5.87 4.14
C PHE A 111 7.34 4.73 5.01
N GLY A 112 8.60 4.32 4.82
CA GLY A 112 9.24 3.29 5.62
C GLY A 112 9.33 3.65 7.11
N ILE A 113 9.75 4.88 7.44
CA ILE A 113 9.85 5.37 8.82
C ILE A 113 8.48 5.39 9.49
N VAL A 114 7.46 5.94 8.81
CA VAL A 114 6.09 6.05 9.32
C VAL A 114 5.48 4.68 9.55
N GLN A 115 5.68 3.71 8.65
CA GLN A 115 5.17 2.36 8.80
C GLN A 115 5.70 1.67 10.06
N VAL A 116 6.99 1.80 10.35
CA VAL A 116 7.60 1.24 11.57
C VAL A 116 7.06 1.97 12.81
N ALA A 117 7.06 3.30 12.80
CA ALA A 117 6.62 4.11 13.94
C ALA A 117 5.15 3.84 14.29
N ILE A 118 4.26 3.82 13.31
CA ILE A 118 2.83 3.57 13.52
C ILE A 118 2.56 2.11 13.88
N GLY A 119 3.25 1.17 13.22
CA GLY A 119 3.17 -0.24 13.54
C GLY A 119 3.41 -0.50 15.02
N GLN A 120 4.40 0.16 15.61
CA GLN A 120 4.71 0.03 17.03
C GLN A 120 3.68 0.73 17.92
N LEU A 121 3.25 1.95 17.58
CA LEU A 121 2.17 2.65 18.32
C LEU A 121 0.87 1.85 18.35
N VAL A 122 0.66 0.95 17.39
CA VAL A 122 -0.49 0.04 17.33
C VAL A 122 -0.27 -1.17 18.23
N VAL A 123 0.92 -1.79 18.17
CA VAL A 123 1.23 -3.07 18.85
C VAL A 123 1.47 -2.87 20.35
N ASP A 124 2.04 -1.75 20.78
CA ASP A 124 2.39 -1.46 22.19
C ASP A 124 1.23 -1.57 23.19
N VAL A 125 -0.01 -1.53 22.71
CA VAL A 125 -1.19 -1.65 23.59
C VAL A 125 -1.64 -3.09 23.82
N GLY A 126 -1.26 -4.00 22.91
CA GLY A 126 -1.67 -5.41 22.96
C GLY A 126 -3.18 -5.67 22.80
N GLY A 127 -3.55 -6.92 22.62
CA GLY A 127 -4.93 -7.41 22.63
C GLY A 127 -5.90 -6.72 21.66
N ILE A 128 -7.16 -6.59 22.09
CA ILE A 128 -8.27 -6.04 21.30
C ILE A 128 -8.02 -4.59 20.88
N GLU A 129 -7.36 -3.78 21.73
CA GLU A 129 -7.11 -2.37 21.42
C GLU A 129 -6.09 -2.22 20.29
N ALA A 130 -5.09 -3.09 20.20
CA ALA A 130 -4.15 -3.11 19.05
C ALA A 130 -4.91 -3.37 17.73
N SER A 131 -5.81 -4.35 17.72
CA SER A 131 -6.67 -4.63 16.56
C SER A 131 -7.57 -3.45 16.20
N ARG A 132 -8.15 -2.78 17.19
CA ARG A 132 -8.96 -1.57 16.94
C ARG A 132 -8.15 -0.42 16.31
N ARG A 133 -6.91 -0.22 16.77
CA ARG A 133 -6.03 0.83 16.21
C ARG A 133 -5.57 0.50 14.81
N ALA A 134 -5.19 -0.76 14.55
CA ALA A 134 -4.86 -1.23 13.21
C ALA A 134 -6.02 -1.00 12.24
N ASN A 135 -7.25 -1.35 12.64
CA ASN A 135 -8.44 -1.09 11.83
C ASN A 135 -8.67 0.39 11.56
N LYS A 136 -8.51 1.27 12.56
CA LYS A 136 -8.65 2.73 12.37
C LYS A 136 -7.61 3.26 11.38
N ASN A 137 -6.35 2.80 11.45
CA ASN A 137 -5.32 3.16 10.49
C ASN A 137 -5.68 2.71 9.07
N ASN A 138 -6.17 1.47 8.91
CA ASN A 138 -6.62 0.96 7.62
C ASN A 138 -7.82 1.73 7.06
N ILE A 139 -8.76 2.16 7.90
CA ILE A 139 -9.88 3.02 7.48
C ILE A 139 -9.35 4.39 7.03
N GLY A 140 -8.41 4.99 7.76
CA GLY A 140 -7.77 6.26 7.38
C GLY A 140 -7.07 6.17 6.02
N PHE A 141 -6.28 5.11 5.81
CA PHE A 141 -5.66 4.82 4.53
C PHE A 141 -6.69 4.67 3.41
N ALA A 142 -7.68 3.80 3.59
CA ALA A 142 -8.69 3.51 2.58
C ALA A 142 -9.52 4.74 2.21
N THR A 143 -9.94 5.53 3.21
CA THR A 143 -10.69 6.76 2.98
C THR A 143 -9.90 7.74 2.11
N ALA A 144 -8.63 7.96 2.43
CA ALA A 144 -7.78 8.84 1.65
C ALA A 144 -7.49 8.28 0.25
N SER A 145 -7.31 6.97 0.11
CA SER A 145 -7.13 6.31 -1.19
C SER A 145 -8.37 6.40 -2.09
N ILE A 146 -9.55 6.56 -1.51
CA ILE A 146 -10.79 6.83 -2.27
C ILE A 146 -10.83 8.31 -2.72
N LEU A 147 -10.54 9.23 -1.82
CA LEU A 147 -10.77 10.66 -2.04
C LEU A 147 -9.66 11.32 -2.89
N VAL A 148 -8.39 10.96 -2.64
CA VAL A 148 -7.24 11.68 -3.22
C VAL A 148 -7.12 11.50 -4.73
N PRO A 149 -7.30 10.31 -5.33
CA PRO A 149 -7.27 10.19 -6.78
C PRO A 149 -8.32 11.06 -7.47
N SER A 150 -9.57 11.09 -6.95
CA SER A 150 -10.61 11.95 -7.49
C SER A 150 -10.29 13.44 -7.34
N LEU A 151 -9.76 13.85 -6.16
CA LEU A 151 -9.31 15.22 -5.94
C LEU A 151 -8.22 15.60 -6.95
N PHE A 152 -7.24 14.75 -7.16
CA PHE A 152 -6.17 14.98 -8.14
C PHE A 152 -6.74 15.07 -9.57
N GLY A 153 -7.60 14.15 -9.97
CA GLY A 153 -8.19 14.15 -11.30
C GLY A 153 -9.05 15.39 -11.61
N LEU A 154 -9.64 15.99 -10.60
CA LEU A 154 -10.45 17.19 -10.76
C LEU A 154 -9.63 18.50 -10.74
N THR A 155 -8.48 18.49 -10.07
CA THR A 155 -7.82 19.74 -9.70
C THR A 155 -6.36 19.86 -10.20
N LEU A 156 -5.65 18.76 -10.45
CA LEU A 156 -4.21 18.81 -10.77
C LEU A 156 -3.87 19.65 -11.99
N LEU A 157 -4.65 19.57 -13.05
CA LEU A 157 -4.37 20.30 -14.29
C LEU A 157 -4.36 21.83 -14.07
N ASN A 158 -5.25 22.35 -13.23
CA ASN A 158 -5.41 23.78 -13.03
C ASN A 158 -4.77 24.30 -11.73
N TYR A 159 -4.64 23.43 -10.70
CA TYR A 159 -4.27 23.84 -9.35
C TYR A 159 -3.17 22.95 -8.74
N TYR A 160 -2.25 22.42 -9.57
CA TYR A 160 -1.19 21.50 -9.14
C TYR A 160 -0.48 21.93 -7.86
N ALA A 161 0.10 23.15 -7.86
CA ALA A 161 0.85 23.65 -6.71
C ALA A 161 -0.05 23.84 -5.47
N GLY A 162 -1.27 24.34 -5.65
CA GLY A 162 -2.20 24.57 -4.55
C GLY A 162 -2.64 23.26 -3.87
N VAL A 163 -2.97 22.24 -4.66
CA VAL A 163 -3.37 20.94 -4.14
C VAL A 163 -2.22 20.24 -3.39
N LEU A 164 -1.02 20.25 -3.95
CA LEU A 164 0.13 19.68 -3.26
C LEU A 164 0.50 20.48 -2.01
N SER A 165 0.37 21.81 -2.03
CA SER A 165 0.59 22.65 -0.85
C SER A 165 -0.37 22.32 0.29
N LEU A 166 -1.61 21.94 0.01
CA LEU A 166 -2.53 21.45 1.03
C LEU A 166 -1.98 20.21 1.76
N PHE A 167 -1.43 19.26 1.03
CA PHE A 167 -0.78 18.07 1.64
C PHE A 167 0.44 18.44 2.47
N ILE A 168 1.22 19.43 2.02
CA ILE A 168 2.38 19.94 2.79
C ILE A 168 1.90 20.53 4.12
N VAL A 169 0.91 21.40 4.10
CA VAL A 169 0.34 22.01 5.31
C VAL A 169 -0.20 20.94 6.25
N LEU A 170 -0.98 20.00 5.75
CA LEU A 170 -1.50 18.89 6.55
C LEU A 170 -0.36 18.06 7.18
N ALA A 171 0.69 17.74 6.41
CA ALA A 171 1.82 16.99 6.92
C ALA A 171 2.51 17.73 8.07
N PHE A 172 2.77 19.02 7.95
CA PHE A 172 3.42 19.80 9.02
C PHE A 172 2.52 19.98 10.26
N ILE A 173 1.20 20.16 10.09
CA ILE A 173 0.26 20.21 11.22
C ILE A 173 0.28 18.87 11.98
N ILE A 174 0.19 17.74 11.25
CA ILE A 174 0.21 16.41 11.86
C ILE A 174 1.55 16.14 12.55
N ALA A 175 2.67 16.54 11.95
CA ALA A 175 3.98 16.40 12.54
C ALA A 175 4.11 17.19 13.86
N ALA A 176 3.57 18.42 13.91
CA ALA A 176 3.50 19.21 15.12
C ALA A 176 2.67 18.54 16.23
N VAL A 177 1.52 17.94 15.86
CA VAL A 177 0.69 17.15 16.80
C VAL A 177 1.44 15.93 17.31
N PHE A 178 2.20 15.23 16.48
CA PHE A 178 3.06 14.14 16.94
C PHE A 178 4.14 14.65 17.91
N TYR A 179 4.85 15.72 17.53
CA TYR A 179 5.92 16.28 18.33
C TYR A 179 5.45 16.74 19.71
N SER A 180 4.30 17.43 19.79
CA SER A 180 3.73 17.89 21.05
C SER A 180 3.29 16.76 21.99
N ASN A 181 3.21 15.51 21.51
CA ASN A 181 2.79 14.34 22.28
C ASN A 181 3.91 13.29 22.44
N THR A 182 5.18 13.71 22.37
CA THR A 182 6.35 12.83 22.46
C THR A 182 6.66 12.33 23.86
N GLU A 183 5.96 12.79 24.89
CA GLU A 183 6.22 12.35 26.25
C GLU A 183 5.84 10.87 26.47
N GLY A 184 6.83 10.08 26.86
CA GLY A 184 6.62 8.82 27.58
C GLY A 184 6.87 7.50 26.85
N GLN A 185 7.17 7.45 25.55
CA GLN A 185 7.28 6.13 24.87
C GLN A 185 8.57 5.96 24.06
N LEU A 186 9.42 5.05 24.53
CA LEU A 186 10.44 4.41 23.73
C LEU A 186 9.78 3.30 22.89
N LEU A 187 10.23 3.13 21.65
CA LEU A 187 9.84 2.01 20.82
C LEU A 187 10.36 0.72 21.47
N HIS A 188 9.45 -0.21 21.81
CA HIS A 188 9.85 -1.49 22.37
C HIS A 188 10.23 -2.47 21.27
N LYS A 189 11.34 -3.16 21.42
CA LYS A 189 11.66 -4.31 20.58
C LYS A 189 10.62 -5.42 20.86
N PRO A 190 10.01 -6.00 19.82
CA PRO A 190 9.18 -7.19 20.04
C PRO A 190 10.03 -8.27 20.73
N GLU A 191 9.54 -8.85 21.83
CA GLU A 191 10.17 -10.04 22.42
C GLU A 191 10.31 -11.13 21.37
N GLU A 192 11.53 -11.58 21.13
CA GLU A 192 11.82 -12.65 20.20
C GLU A 192 11.32 -13.98 20.77
N SER A 193 10.12 -14.37 20.42
CA SER A 193 9.67 -15.73 20.64
C SER A 193 10.32 -16.66 19.62
N HIS A 194 11.27 -17.47 20.09
CA HIS A 194 12.03 -18.43 19.25
C HIS A 194 11.24 -19.70 18.90
N LYS A 195 9.94 -19.68 18.77
CA LYS A 195 9.22 -20.84 18.24
C LYS A 195 9.55 -21.01 16.76
N LYS A 196 10.40 -22.00 16.46
CA LYS A 196 10.65 -22.44 15.08
C LYS A 196 9.34 -22.93 14.48
N SER A 197 8.87 -22.26 13.44
CA SER A 197 7.71 -22.74 12.67
C SER A 197 8.18 -23.92 11.79
N ASN A 198 7.46 -25.03 11.86
CA ASN A 198 7.67 -26.18 10.98
C ASN A 198 7.16 -25.92 9.55
N HIS A 199 6.49 -24.78 9.29
CA HIS A 199 5.82 -24.44 8.04
C HIS A 199 6.67 -23.55 7.09
N LYS A 200 8.00 -23.71 7.06
CA LYS A 200 8.89 -22.83 6.27
C LYS A 200 8.51 -22.75 4.79
N SER A 201 8.25 -23.91 4.16
CA SER A 201 7.88 -23.96 2.73
C SER A 201 6.55 -23.25 2.46
N SER A 202 5.51 -23.52 3.27
CA SER A 202 4.22 -22.84 3.14
C SER A 202 4.37 -21.34 3.30
N ILE A 203 5.12 -20.89 4.30
CA ILE A 203 5.35 -19.45 4.55
C ILE A 203 6.04 -18.81 3.35
N THR A 204 7.08 -19.43 2.77
CA THR A 204 7.78 -18.89 1.61
C THR A 204 6.85 -18.71 0.43
N PHE A 205 6.03 -19.71 0.10
CA PHE A 205 5.05 -19.60 -0.98
C PHE A 205 4.01 -18.51 -0.70
N LEU A 206 3.52 -18.39 0.52
CA LEU A 206 2.56 -17.34 0.87
C LEU A 206 3.18 -15.94 0.79
N LEU A 207 4.43 -15.76 1.17
CA LEU A 207 5.16 -14.49 1.04
C LEU A 207 5.36 -14.11 -0.43
N LEU A 208 5.70 -15.07 -1.30
CA LEU A 208 5.79 -14.84 -2.74
C LEU A 208 4.41 -14.51 -3.34
N GLY A 209 3.35 -15.18 -2.90
CA GLY A 209 1.97 -14.89 -3.29
C GLY A 209 1.55 -13.49 -2.87
N ILE A 210 1.89 -13.06 -1.65
CA ILE A 210 1.66 -11.70 -1.16
C ILE A 210 2.42 -10.67 -2.01
N SER A 211 3.70 -10.93 -2.32
CA SER A 211 4.50 -10.05 -3.18
C SER A 211 3.85 -9.88 -4.56
N ALA A 212 3.46 -10.97 -5.20
CA ALA A 212 2.83 -10.92 -6.51
C ALA A 212 1.47 -10.20 -6.47
N TYR A 213 0.63 -10.48 -5.45
CA TYR A 213 -0.67 -9.82 -5.31
C TYR A 213 -0.52 -8.31 -5.02
N VAL A 214 0.33 -7.91 -4.08
CA VAL A 214 0.53 -6.48 -3.78
C VAL A 214 1.15 -5.77 -4.98
N GLY A 215 1.99 -6.46 -5.75
CA GLY A 215 2.48 -5.98 -7.03
C GLY A 215 1.37 -5.76 -8.06
N LEU A 216 0.38 -6.65 -8.14
CA LEU A 216 -0.81 -6.46 -8.94
C LEU A 216 -1.64 -5.26 -8.46
N GLU A 217 -1.93 -5.17 -7.15
CA GLU A 217 -2.71 -4.06 -6.56
C GLU A 217 -2.03 -2.71 -6.84
N ALA A 218 -0.72 -2.62 -6.63
CA ALA A 218 0.07 -1.43 -6.91
C ALA A 218 0.10 -1.09 -8.42
N SER A 219 0.15 -2.10 -9.28
CA SER A 219 0.08 -1.92 -10.73
C SER A 219 -1.30 -1.42 -11.17
N ALA A 220 -2.36 -1.98 -10.61
CA ALA A 220 -3.73 -1.53 -10.88
C ALA A 220 -3.92 -0.07 -10.46
N THR A 221 -3.48 0.28 -9.24
CA THR A 221 -3.60 1.66 -8.76
C THR A 221 -2.72 2.65 -9.52
N GLY A 222 -1.56 2.19 -10.01
CA GLY A 222 -0.62 3.01 -10.78
C GLY A 222 -1.01 3.20 -12.24
N TRP A 223 -1.55 2.17 -12.90
CA TRP A 223 -1.70 2.16 -14.34
C TRP A 223 -3.14 2.14 -14.87
N ILE A 224 -4.17 1.87 -14.05
CA ILE A 224 -5.57 1.96 -14.48
C ILE A 224 -5.91 3.35 -15.04
N PRO A 225 -5.51 4.49 -14.41
CA PRO A 225 -5.76 5.78 -15.00
C PRO A 225 -5.10 5.96 -16.37
N SER A 226 -3.83 5.56 -16.54
CA SER A 226 -3.13 5.63 -17.83
C SER A 226 -3.82 4.76 -18.90
N TYR A 227 -4.28 3.56 -18.53
CA TYR A 227 -5.06 2.69 -19.40
C TYR A 227 -6.37 3.35 -19.85
N LEU A 228 -7.14 3.93 -18.92
CA LEU A 228 -8.41 4.58 -19.22
C LEU A 228 -8.23 5.84 -20.08
N LEU A 229 -7.15 6.60 -19.85
CA LEU A 229 -6.76 7.72 -20.72
C LEU A 229 -6.49 7.25 -22.16
N ALA A 230 -5.76 6.14 -22.33
CA ALA A 230 -5.52 5.53 -23.65
C ALA A 230 -6.82 5.05 -24.33
N LYS A 231 -7.87 4.73 -23.55
CA LYS A 231 -9.23 4.43 -24.04
C LYS A 231 -10.09 5.69 -24.27
N GLY A 232 -9.49 6.89 -24.24
CA GLY A 232 -10.17 8.15 -24.50
C GLY A 232 -10.97 8.74 -23.33
N TRP A 233 -10.77 8.26 -22.11
CA TRP A 233 -11.39 8.88 -20.94
C TRP A 233 -10.70 10.20 -20.58
N SER A 234 -11.46 11.16 -20.04
CA SER A 234 -10.88 12.35 -19.42
C SER A 234 -10.14 11.98 -18.13
N THR A 235 -9.17 12.81 -17.72
CA THR A 235 -8.41 12.65 -16.47
C THR A 235 -9.33 12.51 -15.25
N SER A 236 -10.37 13.34 -15.16
CA SER A 236 -11.36 13.28 -14.08
C SER A 236 -12.12 11.95 -14.06
N LYS A 237 -12.55 11.44 -15.21
CA LYS A 237 -13.27 10.16 -15.31
C LYS A 237 -12.35 8.98 -15.01
N ALA A 238 -11.11 9.00 -15.48
CA ALA A 238 -10.12 7.96 -15.21
C ALA A 238 -9.75 7.87 -13.72
N SER A 239 -9.59 9.01 -13.07
CA SER A 239 -9.32 9.07 -11.61
C SER A 239 -10.52 8.65 -10.76
N LEU A 240 -11.77 8.93 -11.20
CA LEU A 240 -12.96 8.36 -10.58
C LEU A 240 -12.98 6.83 -10.68
N GLY A 241 -12.52 6.25 -11.80
CA GLY A 241 -12.35 4.80 -11.92
C GLY A 241 -11.46 4.23 -10.82
N LEU A 242 -10.35 4.89 -10.49
CA LEU A 242 -9.48 4.47 -9.40
C LEU A 242 -10.16 4.60 -8.03
N SER A 243 -10.95 5.64 -7.80
CA SER A 243 -11.73 5.78 -6.56
C SER A 243 -12.79 4.67 -6.43
N VAL A 244 -13.46 4.30 -7.51
CA VAL A 244 -14.42 3.18 -7.55
C VAL A 244 -13.73 1.84 -7.24
N PHE A 245 -12.52 1.64 -7.75
CA PHE A 245 -11.70 0.48 -7.39
C PHE A 245 -11.50 0.40 -5.87
N PHE A 246 -11.06 1.48 -5.22
CA PHE A 246 -10.84 1.51 -3.77
C PHE A 246 -12.14 1.40 -2.96
N ILE A 247 -13.25 1.97 -3.42
CA ILE A 247 -14.58 1.80 -2.79
C ILE A 247 -14.96 0.32 -2.79
N SER A 248 -14.84 -0.35 -3.93
CA SER A 248 -15.18 -1.76 -4.09
C SER A 248 -14.29 -2.66 -3.22
N LEU A 249 -12.99 -2.34 -3.16
CA LEU A 249 -12.00 -3.00 -2.31
C LEU A 249 -12.34 -2.86 -0.82
N LEU A 250 -12.72 -1.66 -0.37
CA LEU A 250 -13.10 -1.43 1.02
C LEU A 250 -14.45 -2.07 1.35
N ALA A 251 -15.44 -1.97 0.47
CA ALA A 251 -16.76 -2.51 0.69
C ALA A 251 -16.73 -4.02 0.97
N ILE A 252 -16.02 -4.79 0.16
CA ILE A 252 -15.89 -6.24 0.38
C ILE A 252 -15.14 -6.57 1.68
N ARG A 253 -14.11 -5.80 2.03
CA ARG A 253 -13.41 -5.97 3.33
C ARG A 253 -14.36 -5.80 4.50
N LEU A 254 -15.21 -4.77 4.47
CA LEU A 254 -16.20 -4.54 5.52
C LEU A 254 -17.24 -5.65 5.61
N VAL A 255 -17.68 -6.19 4.47
CA VAL A 255 -18.60 -7.34 4.44
C VAL A 255 -17.96 -8.57 5.06
N LEU A 256 -16.74 -8.89 4.69
CA LEU A 256 -16.04 -10.08 5.18
C LEU A 256 -15.67 -10.00 6.66
N LEU A 257 -15.46 -8.80 7.21
CA LEU A 257 -15.22 -8.61 8.66
C LEU A 257 -16.36 -9.17 9.53
N LYS A 258 -17.61 -9.14 9.03
CA LYS A 258 -18.77 -9.69 9.75
C LYS A 258 -18.72 -11.21 9.89
N TYR A 259 -17.98 -11.89 9.02
CA TYR A 259 -17.91 -13.34 8.94
C TYR A 259 -16.53 -13.90 9.24
N ILE A 260 -15.59 -13.05 9.71
CA ILE A 260 -14.15 -13.38 9.83
C ILE A 260 -13.88 -14.67 10.58
N ASP A 261 -14.65 -14.95 11.65
CA ASP A 261 -14.49 -16.13 12.49
C ASP A 261 -14.88 -17.45 11.80
N ARG A 262 -15.64 -17.37 10.70
CA ARG A 262 -16.13 -18.54 9.93
C ARG A 262 -15.37 -18.76 8.62
N LEU A 263 -14.47 -17.84 8.26
CA LEU A 263 -13.79 -17.88 6.98
C LEU A 263 -12.56 -18.78 7.01
N ASN A 264 -12.42 -19.61 5.98
CA ASN A 264 -11.15 -20.25 5.66
C ASN A 264 -10.27 -19.26 4.90
N PHE A 265 -9.25 -18.70 5.58
CA PHE A 265 -8.39 -17.66 5.04
C PHE A 265 -7.73 -18.09 3.70
N GLY A 266 -7.25 -19.33 3.61
CA GLY A 266 -6.63 -19.84 2.40
C GLY A 266 -7.60 -19.94 1.23
N LEU A 267 -8.80 -20.49 1.47
CA LEU A 267 -9.81 -20.62 0.43
C LEU A 267 -10.32 -19.27 -0.07
N VAL A 268 -10.58 -18.32 0.85
CA VAL A 268 -11.00 -16.97 0.47
C VAL A 268 -9.91 -16.27 -0.35
N THR A 269 -8.63 -16.39 0.06
CA THR A 269 -7.50 -15.85 -0.70
C THR A 269 -7.45 -16.43 -2.11
N LEU A 270 -7.56 -17.76 -2.27
CA LEU A 270 -7.48 -18.42 -3.56
C LEU A 270 -8.66 -18.04 -4.48
N LEU A 271 -9.89 -18.05 -3.98
CA LEU A 271 -11.07 -17.65 -4.76
C LEU A 271 -10.98 -16.19 -5.19
N SER A 272 -10.53 -15.32 -4.30
CA SER A 272 -10.36 -13.89 -4.59
C SER A 272 -9.32 -13.67 -5.71
N VAL A 273 -8.17 -14.32 -5.64
CA VAL A 273 -7.14 -14.20 -6.68
C VAL A 273 -7.60 -14.82 -8.00
N LEU A 274 -8.33 -15.93 -7.95
CA LEU A 274 -8.91 -16.53 -9.15
C LEU A 274 -9.89 -15.58 -9.86
N CYS A 275 -10.70 -14.83 -9.11
CA CYS A 275 -11.65 -13.84 -9.65
C CYS A 275 -10.97 -12.59 -10.23
N LEU A 276 -9.70 -12.29 -9.87
CA LEU A 276 -8.96 -11.16 -10.46
C LEU A 276 -8.69 -11.37 -11.96
N ILE A 277 -8.43 -12.60 -12.39
CA ILE A 277 -8.09 -12.91 -13.78
C ILE A 277 -9.26 -12.55 -14.74
N PRO A 278 -10.50 -13.07 -14.53
CA PRO A 278 -11.62 -12.67 -15.39
C PRO A 278 -11.97 -11.19 -15.26
N ALA A 279 -11.78 -10.54 -14.10
CA ALA A 279 -11.99 -9.10 -13.97
C ALA A 279 -11.01 -8.29 -14.83
N LEU A 280 -9.73 -8.67 -14.87
CA LEU A 280 -8.72 -8.07 -15.74
C LEU A 280 -9.00 -8.36 -17.22
N PHE A 281 -9.43 -9.56 -17.54
CA PHE A 281 -9.83 -9.91 -18.91
C PHE A 281 -11.04 -9.11 -19.37
N LEU A 282 -12.05 -8.94 -18.51
CA LEU A 282 -13.22 -8.12 -18.80
C LEU A 282 -12.81 -6.66 -19.04
N LEU A 283 -11.87 -6.13 -18.21
CA LEU A 283 -11.35 -4.79 -18.37
C LEU A 283 -10.65 -4.60 -19.73
N TYR A 284 -9.91 -5.61 -20.22
CA TYR A 284 -9.21 -5.56 -21.49
C TYR A 284 -10.13 -5.74 -22.70
N ALA A 285 -11.02 -6.75 -22.65
CA ALA A 285 -11.73 -7.28 -23.81
C ALA A 285 -13.09 -6.59 -24.09
N THR A 286 -13.60 -5.77 -23.17
CA THR A 286 -14.93 -5.16 -23.28
C THR A 286 -14.93 -3.69 -22.89
N ASP A 287 -16.03 -3.01 -23.24
CA ASP A 287 -16.28 -1.61 -22.81
C ASP A 287 -17.00 -1.51 -21.45
N LEU A 288 -17.14 -2.63 -20.74
CA LEU A 288 -17.75 -2.69 -19.41
C LEU A 288 -16.77 -2.24 -18.30
N TYR A 289 -16.07 -1.15 -18.54
CA TYR A 289 -14.97 -0.66 -17.66
C TYR A 289 -15.39 -0.52 -16.20
N TRP A 290 -16.56 0.07 -15.91
CA TRP A 290 -17.03 0.26 -14.54
C TRP A 290 -17.25 -1.08 -13.83
N LEU A 291 -17.90 -2.04 -14.48
CA LEU A 291 -18.12 -3.36 -13.93
C LEU A 291 -16.79 -4.09 -13.69
N ALA A 292 -15.88 -4.04 -14.65
CA ALA A 292 -14.56 -4.64 -14.53
C ALA A 292 -13.76 -4.06 -13.35
N ILE A 293 -13.77 -2.74 -13.18
CA ILE A 293 -13.09 -2.03 -12.07
C ILE A 293 -13.72 -2.42 -10.71
N ILE A 294 -15.06 -2.49 -10.63
CA ILE A 294 -15.77 -2.93 -9.41
C ILE A 294 -15.39 -4.37 -9.07
N LEU A 295 -15.41 -5.27 -10.04
CA LEU A 295 -15.05 -6.68 -9.85
C LEU A 295 -13.57 -6.82 -9.46
N LEU A 296 -12.67 -6.03 -10.06
CA LEU A 296 -11.25 -6.03 -9.74
C LEU A 296 -11.01 -5.57 -8.30
N GLY A 297 -11.63 -4.47 -7.87
CA GLY A 297 -11.54 -3.99 -6.50
C GLY A 297 -12.15 -4.96 -5.49
N ALA A 298 -13.35 -5.49 -5.78
CA ALA A 298 -14.03 -6.45 -4.91
C ALA A 298 -13.24 -7.77 -4.78
N SER A 299 -12.69 -8.28 -5.87
CA SER A 299 -11.84 -9.48 -5.84
C SER A 299 -10.51 -9.24 -5.12
N GLY A 300 -9.90 -8.07 -5.30
CA GLY A 300 -8.64 -7.71 -4.64
C GLY A 300 -8.79 -7.50 -3.14
N GLY A 301 -9.90 -6.92 -2.69
CA GLY A 301 -10.10 -6.50 -1.30
C GLY A 301 -9.72 -7.52 -0.23
N PRO A 302 -10.11 -8.79 -0.32
CA PRO A 302 -9.80 -9.80 0.69
C PRO A 302 -8.35 -10.27 0.68
N VAL A 303 -7.66 -10.27 -0.47
CA VAL A 303 -6.44 -11.06 -0.69
C VAL A 303 -5.36 -10.76 0.34
N PHE A 304 -4.96 -9.49 0.49
CA PHE A 304 -3.89 -9.14 1.44
C PHE A 304 -4.27 -9.46 2.88
N SER A 305 -5.47 -9.08 3.32
CA SER A 305 -5.88 -9.27 4.71
C SER A 305 -6.04 -10.75 5.09
N MET A 306 -6.58 -11.56 4.19
CA MET A 306 -6.74 -13.00 4.40
C MET A 306 -5.40 -13.74 4.32
N ALA A 307 -4.53 -13.40 3.35
CA ALA A 307 -3.18 -13.97 3.26
C ALA A 307 -2.33 -13.60 4.48
N PHE A 308 -2.41 -12.35 4.96
CA PHE A 308 -1.75 -11.91 6.18
C PHE A 308 -2.21 -12.75 7.38
N ALA A 309 -3.53 -12.86 7.59
CA ALA A 309 -4.09 -13.64 8.68
C ALA A 309 -3.71 -15.12 8.58
N TRP A 310 -3.65 -15.67 7.37
CA TRP A 310 -3.23 -17.04 7.12
C TRP A 310 -1.77 -17.28 7.51
N VAL A 311 -0.85 -16.43 7.08
CA VAL A 311 0.59 -16.52 7.44
C VAL A 311 0.77 -16.43 8.96
N VAL A 312 0.10 -15.48 9.63
CA VAL A 312 0.16 -15.33 11.09
C VAL A 312 -0.40 -16.57 11.80
N LYS A 313 -1.47 -17.15 11.30
CA LYS A 313 -2.11 -18.36 11.86
C LYS A 313 -1.17 -19.58 11.83
N ILE A 314 -0.39 -19.77 10.74
CA ILE A 314 0.54 -20.92 10.62
C ILE A 314 1.92 -20.64 11.24
N SER A 315 2.16 -19.42 11.73
CA SER A 315 3.42 -19.04 12.38
C SER A 315 3.17 -18.26 13.68
N PRO A 316 2.46 -18.86 14.65
CA PRO A 316 2.08 -18.17 15.89
C PRO A 316 3.32 -17.82 16.72
N GLY A 317 3.35 -16.59 17.27
CA GLY A 317 4.41 -16.11 18.14
C GLY A 317 5.73 -15.75 17.43
N ASN A 318 5.76 -15.73 16.12
CA ASN A 318 6.92 -15.30 15.36
C ASN A 318 6.79 -13.82 14.95
N ALA A 319 7.34 -12.93 15.78
CA ALA A 319 7.29 -11.49 15.53
C ALA A 319 7.99 -11.07 14.20
N ARG A 320 8.99 -11.83 13.73
CA ARG A 320 9.69 -11.54 12.49
C ARG A 320 8.84 -11.76 11.23
N ILE A 321 7.79 -12.59 11.34
CA ILE A 321 6.96 -12.91 10.17
C ILE A 321 6.24 -11.70 9.59
N THR A 322 5.79 -10.79 10.46
CA THR A 322 5.16 -9.53 10.05
C THR A 322 6.12 -8.66 9.23
N GLY A 323 7.40 -8.61 9.64
CA GLY A 323 8.45 -7.93 8.87
C GLY A 323 8.64 -8.53 7.47
N PHE A 324 8.66 -9.87 7.36
CA PHE A 324 8.75 -10.54 6.06
C PHE A 324 7.52 -10.30 5.18
N ILE A 325 6.31 -10.24 5.75
CA ILE A 325 5.09 -9.92 5.02
C ILE A 325 5.19 -8.50 4.42
N PHE A 326 5.59 -7.50 5.22
CA PHE A 326 5.74 -6.14 4.72
C PHE A 326 6.89 -6.01 3.71
N PHE A 327 8.02 -6.67 3.94
CA PHE A 327 9.10 -6.70 2.97
C PHE A 327 8.66 -7.29 1.62
N SER A 328 7.93 -8.41 1.63
CA SER A 328 7.35 -9.02 0.42
C SER A 328 6.39 -8.09 -0.28
N SER A 329 5.53 -7.39 0.49
CA SER A 329 4.58 -6.41 -0.04
C SER A 329 5.26 -5.24 -0.73
N ILE A 330 6.26 -4.64 -0.09
CA ILE A 330 7.04 -3.53 -0.65
C ILE A 330 7.79 -3.99 -1.90
N SER A 331 8.41 -5.17 -1.87
CA SER A 331 9.11 -5.73 -3.03
C SER A 331 8.19 -5.90 -4.23
N GLY A 332 6.98 -6.44 -4.01
CA GLY A 332 5.98 -6.59 -5.05
C GLY A 332 5.51 -5.24 -5.62
N SER A 333 5.17 -4.29 -4.76
CA SER A 333 4.72 -2.96 -5.17
C SER A 333 5.79 -2.13 -5.89
N MET A 334 7.06 -2.46 -5.72
CA MET A 334 8.19 -1.87 -6.42
C MET A 334 8.39 -2.49 -7.81
N ILE A 335 8.45 -3.81 -7.86
CA ILE A 335 8.90 -4.55 -9.04
C ILE A 335 7.84 -4.55 -10.14
N PHE A 336 6.60 -4.96 -9.81
CA PHE A 336 5.59 -5.20 -10.83
C PHE A 336 5.09 -3.94 -11.54
N PRO A 337 4.75 -2.83 -10.86
CA PRO A 337 4.32 -1.62 -11.57
C PRO A 337 5.42 -1.06 -12.48
N TYR A 338 6.69 -1.14 -12.06
CA TYR A 338 7.81 -0.70 -12.88
C TYR A 338 7.99 -1.57 -14.12
N LEU A 339 7.98 -2.91 -13.97
CA LEU A 339 8.07 -3.82 -15.11
C LEU A 339 6.89 -3.64 -16.07
N ILE A 340 5.67 -3.52 -15.56
CA ILE A 340 4.48 -3.28 -16.36
C ILE A 340 4.63 -1.97 -17.14
N GLY A 341 5.15 -0.89 -16.52
CA GLY A 341 5.43 0.37 -17.21
C GLY A 341 6.41 0.22 -18.38
N ILE A 342 7.46 -0.59 -18.23
CA ILE A 342 8.41 -0.91 -19.30
C ILE A 342 7.70 -1.63 -20.48
N TYR A 343 6.86 -2.63 -20.18
CA TYR A 343 6.16 -3.37 -21.23
C TYR A 343 5.03 -2.55 -21.85
N MET A 344 4.31 -1.73 -21.09
CA MET A 344 3.34 -0.78 -21.63
C MET A 344 3.99 0.22 -22.59
N ASN A 345 5.23 0.61 -22.36
CA ASN A 345 5.97 1.50 -23.26
C ASN A 345 6.23 0.86 -24.62
N LYS A 346 6.35 -0.48 -24.68
CA LYS A 346 6.59 -1.23 -25.92
C LYS A 346 5.30 -1.64 -26.64
N LEU A 347 4.28 -2.00 -25.86
CA LEU A 347 3.06 -2.61 -26.38
C LEU A 347 1.89 -1.61 -26.50
N GLY A 348 1.93 -0.53 -25.73
CA GLY A 348 0.85 0.44 -25.58
C GLY A 348 0.20 0.35 -24.19
N ALA A 349 -0.35 1.47 -23.72
CA ALA A 349 -1.01 1.54 -22.42
C ALA A 349 -2.29 0.70 -22.33
N GLU A 350 -2.93 0.42 -23.46
CA GLU A 350 -4.12 -0.45 -23.60
C GLU A 350 -3.86 -1.91 -23.22
N PHE A 351 -2.60 -2.35 -23.19
CA PHE A 351 -2.23 -3.70 -22.77
C PHE A 351 -2.05 -3.83 -21.25
N ALA A 352 -2.21 -2.75 -20.47
CA ALA A 352 -2.02 -2.77 -19.02
C ALA A 352 -2.81 -3.90 -18.31
N PRO A 353 -4.10 -4.15 -18.58
CA PRO A 353 -4.84 -5.22 -17.91
C PRO A 353 -4.28 -6.62 -18.21
N LEU A 354 -3.83 -6.89 -19.45
CA LEU A 354 -3.19 -8.17 -19.79
C LEU A 354 -1.85 -8.35 -19.06
N LEU A 355 -1.05 -7.30 -19.00
CA LEU A 355 0.22 -7.33 -18.27
C LEU A 355 0.02 -7.57 -16.78
N MET A 356 -1.06 -7.03 -16.20
CA MET A 356 -1.45 -7.26 -14.81
C MET A 356 -1.92 -8.71 -14.54
N MET A 357 -2.33 -9.47 -15.56
CA MET A 357 -2.66 -10.89 -15.40
C MET A 357 -1.42 -11.72 -15.03
N ILE A 358 -0.20 -11.27 -15.35
CA ILE A 358 1.04 -11.97 -15.01
C ILE A 358 1.21 -12.04 -13.48
N PRO A 359 1.28 -10.94 -12.72
CA PRO A 359 1.35 -11.02 -11.26
C PRO A 359 0.11 -11.68 -10.64
N SER A 360 -1.08 -11.57 -11.25
CA SER A 360 -2.27 -12.29 -10.78
C SER A 360 -2.11 -13.81 -10.90
N GLY A 361 -1.62 -14.30 -12.03
CA GLY A 361 -1.32 -15.72 -12.24
C GLY A 361 -0.22 -16.24 -11.31
N LEU A 362 0.85 -15.47 -11.12
CA LEU A 362 1.91 -15.80 -10.16
C LEU A 362 1.37 -15.88 -8.73
N ALA A 363 0.53 -14.92 -8.31
CA ALA A 363 -0.11 -14.96 -7.00
C ALA A 363 -0.96 -16.22 -6.83
N LEU A 364 -1.76 -16.60 -7.83
CA LEU A 364 -2.57 -17.81 -7.81
C LEU A 364 -1.70 -19.07 -7.65
N VAL A 365 -0.64 -19.19 -8.43
CA VAL A 365 0.29 -20.34 -8.37
C VAL A 365 0.92 -20.44 -6.99
N PHE A 366 1.44 -19.34 -6.46
CA PHE A 366 2.10 -19.34 -5.15
C PHE A 366 1.12 -19.59 -4.00
N PHE A 367 -0.08 -19.01 -4.01
CA PHE A 367 -1.07 -19.30 -2.98
C PHE A 367 -1.59 -20.73 -3.06
N LEU A 368 -1.75 -21.32 -4.25
CA LEU A 368 -2.09 -22.74 -4.42
C LEU A 368 -0.99 -23.65 -3.86
N ALA A 369 0.29 -23.35 -4.15
CA ALA A 369 1.41 -24.11 -3.61
C ALA A 369 1.47 -24.01 -2.07
N GLY A 370 1.27 -22.80 -1.53
CA GLY A 370 1.19 -22.57 -0.08
C GLY A 370 0.01 -23.32 0.56
N TYR A 371 -1.15 -23.36 -0.08
CA TYR A 371 -2.34 -24.08 0.40
C TYR A 371 -2.10 -25.58 0.45
N ARG A 372 -1.60 -26.17 -0.63
CA ARG A 372 -1.24 -27.60 -0.69
C ARG A 372 -0.21 -27.97 0.36
N SER A 373 0.86 -27.19 0.49
CA SER A 373 1.91 -27.40 1.49
C SER A 373 1.38 -27.30 2.93
N THR A 374 0.42 -26.40 3.20
CA THR A 374 -0.21 -26.29 4.51
C THR A 374 -1.05 -27.52 4.85
N ILE A 375 -1.85 -28.04 3.90
CA ILE A 375 -2.68 -29.22 4.11
C ILE A 375 -1.80 -30.47 4.36
N GLN A 376 -0.75 -30.68 3.55
CA GLN A 376 0.16 -31.80 3.71
C GLN A 376 0.86 -31.81 5.06
N GLN A 377 1.14 -30.65 5.64
CA GLN A 377 1.79 -30.53 6.95
C GLN A 377 0.81 -30.69 8.15
N LEU A 378 -0.49 -30.56 7.90
CA LEU A 378 -1.54 -30.80 8.91
C LEU A 378 -2.02 -32.26 8.91
N SER A 379 -1.68 -33.03 7.87
CA SER A 379 -2.04 -34.44 7.72
C SER A 379 -0.92 -35.40 8.20
N ILE A 380 0.20 -34.88 8.67
CA ILE A 380 1.30 -35.60 9.32
C ILE A 380 1.30 -35.27 10.82
#